data_f4a906b6e54e880bce02d61f2a487bf9
#
_entry.id   f4a906b6e54e880bce02d61f2a487bf9
#
_cell.length_a   1.000
_cell.length_b   1.000
_cell.length_c   1.000
_cell.angle_alpha   90.00
_cell.angle_beta   90.00
_cell.angle_gamma   90.00
#
_symmetry.space_group_name_H-M   'P 1'
#
loop_
_entity.id
_entity.type
_entity.pdbx_description
1 polymer ?
#
loop_
_entity_poly.entity_id
_entity_poly.type
_entity_poly.pdbx_seq_one_letter_code
_entity_poly.pdbx_strand_id
1 'polypeptide(L)'
;MSTPGLENLRAHYQRFAEDPSTLGLVPRSAAPYRLFAAAGLLALLVTWFAAFHVGLFERADQSVFLGFDDLSRQPHVSSLASFVARLCNPQPFVYLAVIPVSVALLRGRPRLAIAIAAVLLGANVTTQLLKPLLAHPRAAWVLGGRAPVAAASWPSGHATAAMSLALTSVLAAPGRLRPVVAALGAAFAVAVSYSFLALGWHYPSDVFGGFLVAATWTVAVVATLLGAEERRVRSAPHPRSVTPAARVSLRDALAPPGAAVLGAVALACAVAVARPHEVFLYARAHEAFVVGATAIGAMALALATGLMLALRR
;
A
#
# COMPACT_ATOMS: atom_id res chain seq x y z
N MET A 1 33.11 23.06 -32.85
CA MET A 1 32.59 23.90 -31.73
C MET A 1 31.62 23.05 -30.93
N SER A 2 32.08 22.45 -29.80
CA SER A 2 31.21 21.70 -28.89
C SER A 2 30.44 22.73 -28.07
N THR A 3 29.12 22.60 -28.05
CA THR A 3 28.22 23.48 -27.27
C THR A 3 28.44 23.22 -25.75
N PRO A 4 28.81 24.23 -24.95
CA PRO A 4 29.08 24.07 -23.50
C PRO A 4 27.90 23.47 -22.69
N GLY A 5 26.70 23.51 -23.23
CA GLY A 5 25.49 22.93 -22.62
C GLY A 5 25.43 21.41 -22.66
N LEU A 6 25.95 20.78 -23.72
CA LEU A 6 25.92 19.30 -23.86
C LEU A 6 27.00 18.62 -22.97
N GLU A 7 28.12 19.27 -22.74
CA GLU A 7 29.16 18.75 -21.84
C GLU A 7 28.70 18.85 -20.38
N ASN A 8 28.08 19.95 -19.99
CA ASN A 8 27.49 20.09 -18.66
C ASN A 8 26.33 19.10 -18.42
N LEU A 9 25.50 18.85 -19.40
CA LEU A 9 24.45 17.82 -19.31
C LEU A 9 25.06 16.41 -19.23
N ARG A 10 26.11 16.09 -20.02
CA ARG A 10 26.84 14.81 -19.93
C ARG A 10 27.55 14.65 -18.58
N ALA A 11 28.22 15.66 -18.09
CA ALA A 11 28.86 15.65 -16.78
C ALA A 11 27.85 15.50 -15.64
N HIS A 12 26.68 16.17 -15.77
CA HIS A 12 25.57 16.03 -14.84
C HIS A 12 24.99 14.59 -14.87
N TYR A 13 24.74 14.05 -16.06
CA TYR A 13 24.29 12.67 -16.24
C TYR A 13 25.31 11.65 -15.76
N GLN A 14 26.62 11.88 -15.98
CA GLN A 14 27.68 11.00 -15.50
C GLN A 14 27.78 11.00 -13.97
N ARG A 15 27.62 12.14 -13.30
CA ARG A 15 27.56 12.20 -11.82
C ARG A 15 26.36 11.45 -11.24
N PHE A 16 25.23 11.43 -11.93
CA PHE A 16 24.05 10.64 -11.53
C PHE A 16 24.17 9.16 -11.91
N ALA A 17 24.89 8.83 -12.98
CA ALA A 17 25.18 7.45 -13.39
C ALA A 17 26.20 6.76 -12.47
N GLU A 18 26.97 7.54 -11.71
CA GLU A 18 28.01 7.06 -10.79
C GLU A 18 27.50 6.72 -9.38
N ASP A 19 26.23 7.01 -9.02
CA ASP A 19 25.64 6.48 -7.76
C ASP A 19 25.29 4.99 -7.94
N PRO A 20 26.12 4.06 -7.45
CA PRO A 20 25.97 2.63 -7.75
C PRO A 20 24.77 1.99 -7.04
N SER A 21 24.15 2.66 -6.07
CA SER A 21 23.03 2.08 -5.32
C SER A 21 21.67 2.50 -5.88
N THR A 22 20.98 1.56 -6.52
CA THR A 22 19.64 1.78 -7.09
C THR A 22 18.62 2.29 -6.06
N LEU A 23 18.78 1.90 -4.81
CA LEU A 23 17.89 2.30 -3.70
C LEU A 23 18.50 3.37 -2.79
N GLY A 24 19.75 3.81 -3.02
CA GLY A 24 20.50 4.67 -2.08
C GLY A 24 20.77 3.99 -0.74
N LEU A 25 20.87 2.66 -0.75
CA LEU A 25 21.10 1.82 0.42
C LEU A 25 22.54 1.28 0.39
N VAL A 26 23.14 1.14 1.54
CA VAL A 26 24.35 0.32 1.71
C VAL A 26 24.00 -1.12 1.31
N PRO A 27 24.90 -1.88 0.63
CA PRO A 27 24.63 -3.26 0.21
C PRO A 27 24.11 -4.10 1.37
N ARG A 28 22.94 -4.66 1.20
CA ARG A 28 22.24 -5.47 2.21
C ARG A 28 21.91 -6.82 1.65
N SER A 29 21.79 -7.79 2.53
CA SER A 29 21.31 -9.09 2.15
C SER A 29 19.89 -9.03 1.59
N ALA A 30 19.68 -9.62 0.41
CA ALA A 30 18.36 -9.81 -0.19
C ALA A 30 17.57 -10.93 0.52
N ALA A 31 18.22 -11.76 1.34
CA ALA A 31 17.60 -12.92 1.97
C ALA A 31 16.37 -12.59 2.83
N PRO A 32 16.39 -11.61 3.77
CA PRO A 32 15.21 -11.28 4.57
C PRO A 32 14.03 -10.81 3.71
N TYR A 33 14.29 -10.08 2.63
CA TYR A 33 13.23 -9.61 1.74
C TYR A 33 12.59 -10.76 0.94
N ARG A 34 13.38 -11.79 0.55
CA ARG A 34 12.83 -13.02 -0.06
C ARG A 34 11.95 -13.77 0.93
N LEU A 35 12.36 -13.86 2.20
CA LEU A 35 11.56 -14.46 3.26
C LEU A 35 10.24 -13.67 3.47
N PHE A 36 10.29 -12.34 3.51
CA PHE A 36 9.09 -11.51 3.60
C PHE A 36 8.16 -11.67 2.39
N ALA A 37 8.71 -11.83 1.18
CA ALA A 37 7.89 -12.11 0.00
C ALA A 37 7.19 -13.48 0.10
N ALA A 38 7.91 -14.51 0.54
CA ALA A 38 7.32 -15.84 0.79
C ALA A 38 6.26 -15.80 1.91
N ALA A 39 6.53 -15.07 3.00
CA ALA A 39 5.56 -14.86 4.07
C ALA A 39 4.31 -14.10 3.58
N GLY A 40 4.49 -13.13 2.68
CA GLY A 40 3.39 -12.40 2.04
C GLY A 40 2.50 -13.30 1.18
N LEU A 41 3.09 -14.21 0.40
CA LEU A 41 2.35 -15.21 -0.36
C LEU A 41 1.59 -16.17 0.56
N LEU A 42 2.22 -16.64 1.63
CA LEU A 42 1.56 -17.49 2.62
C LEU A 42 0.39 -16.75 3.29
N ALA A 43 0.60 -15.50 3.71
CA ALA A 43 -0.45 -14.67 4.30
C ALA A 43 -1.62 -14.45 3.33
N LEU A 44 -1.32 -14.27 2.04
CA LEU A 44 -2.34 -14.14 0.99
C LEU A 44 -3.20 -15.41 0.89
N LEU A 45 -2.57 -16.60 0.86
CA LEU A 45 -3.27 -17.87 0.83
C LEU A 45 -4.10 -18.12 2.10
N VAL A 46 -3.53 -17.81 3.28
CA VAL A 46 -4.23 -17.93 4.57
C VAL A 46 -5.44 -17.00 4.62
N THR A 47 -5.29 -15.76 4.16
CA THR A 47 -6.39 -14.77 4.12
C THR A 47 -7.52 -15.24 3.19
N TRP A 48 -7.19 -15.76 2.01
CA TRP A 48 -8.16 -16.34 1.10
C TRP A 48 -8.88 -17.52 1.73
N PHE A 49 -8.13 -18.50 2.26
CA PHE A 49 -8.70 -19.68 2.89
C PHE A 49 -9.63 -19.31 4.06
N ALA A 50 -9.19 -18.44 4.93
CA ALA A 50 -9.98 -17.98 6.07
C ALA A 50 -11.29 -17.30 5.62
N ALA A 51 -11.22 -16.44 4.60
CA ALA A 51 -12.36 -15.68 4.10
C ALA A 51 -13.44 -16.53 3.45
N PHE A 52 -13.08 -17.68 2.88
CA PHE A 52 -14.02 -18.51 2.09
C PHE A 52 -14.32 -19.89 2.69
N HIS A 53 -13.51 -20.36 3.65
CA HIS A 53 -13.63 -21.72 4.19
C HIS A 53 -13.73 -21.78 5.72
N VAL A 54 -13.63 -20.63 6.41
CA VAL A 54 -13.76 -20.59 7.87
C VAL A 54 -14.95 -19.70 8.25
N GLY A 55 -16.08 -20.31 8.59
CA GLY A 55 -17.36 -19.63 8.81
C GLY A 55 -17.33 -18.55 9.90
N LEU A 56 -16.38 -18.59 10.85
CA LEU A 56 -16.17 -17.51 11.81
C LEU A 56 -15.67 -16.22 11.11
N PHE A 57 -14.65 -16.35 10.26
CA PHE A 57 -14.10 -15.23 9.52
C PHE A 57 -15.05 -14.70 8.47
N GLU A 58 -15.80 -15.58 7.80
CA GLU A 58 -16.82 -15.19 6.83
C GLU A 58 -17.94 -14.37 7.49
N ARG A 59 -18.42 -14.78 8.67
CA ARG A 59 -19.40 -14.00 9.45
C ARG A 59 -18.84 -12.67 9.94
N ALA A 60 -17.61 -12.65 10.43
CA ALA A 60 -16.95 -11.41 10.85
C ALA A 60 -16.80 -10.45 9.66
N ASP A 61 -16.39 -10.95 8.50
CA ASP A 61 -16.23 -10.18 7.27
C ASP A 61 -17.55 -9.50 6.84
N GLN A 62 -18.66 -10.26 6.86
CA GLN A 62 -19.99 -9.73 6.57
C GLN A 62 -20.48 -8.74 7.65
N SER A 63 -20.18 -8.98 8.93
CA SER A 63 -20.57 -8.07 10.00
C SER A 63 -19.85 -6.71 9.89
N VAL A 64 -18.57 -6.72 9.51
CA VAL A 64 -17.82 -5.50 9.22
C VAL A 64 -18.39 -4.79 7.98
N PHE A 65 -18.68 -5.55 6.93
CA PHE A 65 -19.31 -5.03 5.70
C PHE A 65 -20.61 -4.30 6.00
N LEU A 66 -21.50 -4.86 6.82
CA LEU A 66 -22.76 -4.22 7.19
C LEU A 66 -22.56 -2.86 7.87
N GLY A 67 -21.55 -2.72 8.72
CA GLY A 67 -21.22 -1.44 9.31
C GLY A 67 -20.80 -0.39 8.26
N PHE A 68 -19.99 -0.76 7.28
CA PHE A 68 -19.67 0.15 6.17
C PHE A 68 -20.88 0.49 5.29
N ASP A 69 -21.72 -0.50 4.97
CA ASP A 69 -22.91 -0.32 4.17
C ASP A 69 -23.92 0.63 4.85
N ASP A 70 -24.16 0.46 6.14
CA ASP A 70 -25.05 1.35 6.90
C ASP A 70 -24.48 2.77 7.03
N LEU A 71 -23.14 2.93 7.09
CA LEU A 71 -22.50 4.24 7.08
C LEU A 71 -22.77 4.98 5.76
N SER A 72 -22.85 4.27 4.64
CA SER A 72 -23.12 4.86 3.32
C SER A 72 -24.51 5.54 3.21
N ARG A 73 -25.43 5.19 4.10
CA ARG A 73 -26.78 5.78 4.15
C ARG A 73 -26.80 7.17 4.77
N GLN A 74 -25.69 7.57 5.42
CA GLN A 74 -25.57 8.93 5.94
C GLN A 74 -25.45 9.94 4.79
N PRO A 75 -26.03 11.15 4.94
CA PRO A 75 -25.95 12.20 3.92
C PRO A 75 -24.49 12.46 3.49
N HIS A 76 -24.30 12.61 2.19
CA HIS A 76 -23.00 12.90 1.57
C HIS A 76 -21.91 11.82 1.64
N VAL A 77 -22.05 10.77 2.47
CA VAL A 77 -21.04 9.70 2.58
C VAL A 77 -20.88 8.95 1.26
N SER A 78 -21.97 8.54 0.62
CA SER A 78 -21.92 7.80 -0.65
C SER A 78 -21.32 8.64 -1.79
N SER A 79 -21.59 9.94 -1.84
CA SER A 79 -21.02 10.85 -2.85
C SER A 79 -19.52 11.00 -2.66
N LEU A 80 -19.06 11.24 -1.42
CA LEU A 80 -17.64 11.33 -1.09
C LEU A 80 -16.91 9.99 -1.33
N ALA A 81 -17.53 8.89 -0.90
CA ALA A 81 -17.00 7.55 -1.14
C ALA A 81 -16.84 7.25 -2.64
N SER A 82 -17.86 7.61 -3.46
CA SER A 82 -17.80 7.44 -4.90
C SER A 82 -16.67 8.27 -5.53
N PHE A 83 -16.46 9.49 -5.07
CA PHE A 83 -15.36 10.34 -5.57
C PHE A 83 -14.00 9.72 -5.23
N VAL A 84 -13.77 9.33 -3.97
CA VAL A 84 -12.48 8.79 -3.51
C VAL A 84 -12.19 7.43 -4.13
N ALA A 85 -13.19 6.53 -4.21
CA ALA A 85 -13.02 5.22 -4.83
C ALA A 85 -12.60 5.34 -6.30
N ARG A 86 -13.17 6.27 -7.06
CA ARG A 86 -12.85 6.49 -8.48
C ARG A 86 -11.39 6.89 -8.73
N LEU A 87 -10.65 7.40 -7.74
CA LEU A 87 -9.23 7.70 -7.90
C LEU A 87 -8.39 6.47 -8.25
N CYS A 88 -8.85 5.28 -7.87
CA CYS A 88 -8.21 4.01 -8.21
C CYS A 88 -8.91 3.23 -9.34
N ASN A 89 -9.84 3.85 -10.08
CA ASN A 89 -10.31 3.30 -11.34
C ASN A 89 -9.15 3.26 -12.36
N PRO A 90 -9.19 2.39 -13.38
CA PRO A 90 -8.06 2.17 -14.29
C PRO A 90 -7.47 3.44 -14.88
N GLN A 91 -8.27 4.37 -15.37
CA GLN A 91 -7.79 5.60 -16.01
C GLN A 91 -7.15 6.58 -15.02
N PRO A 92 -7.79 7.02 -13.89
CA PRO A 92 -7.13 7.85 -12.89
C PRO A 92 -5.90 7.19 -12.27
N PHE A 93 -5.95 5.86 -12.05
CA PHE A 93 -4.82 5.11 -11.52
C PHE A 93 -3.57 5.23 -12.40
N VAL A 94 -3.69 5.16 -13.74
CA VAL A 94 -2.56 5.31 -14.65
C VAL A 94 -1.90 6.68 -14.48
N TYR A 95 -2.68 7.76 -14.36
CA TYR A 95 -2.11 9.09 -14.13
C TYR A 95 -1.37 9.19 -12.78
N LEU A 96 -1.95 8.61 -11.72
CA LEU A 96 -1.29 8.57 -10.42
C LEU A 96 -0.03 7.69 -10.44
N ALA A 97 -0.03 6.58 -11.19
CA ALA A 97 1.09 5.67 -11.33
C ALA A 97 2.31 6.30 -12.02
N VAL A 98 2.09 7.27 -12.91
CA VAL A 98 3.17 8.02 -13.56
C VAL A 98 3.99 8.81 -12.54
N ILE A 99 3.39 9.29 -11.44
CA ILE A 99 4.06 10.14 -10.44
C ILE A 99 5.30 9.45 -9.83
N PRO A 100 5.19 8.30 -9.15
CA PRO A 100 6.37 7.66 -8.55
C PRO A 100 7.41 7.22 -9.60
N VAL A 101 6.98 6.82 -10.80
CA VAL A 101 7.89 6.49 -11.91
C VAL A 101 8.68 7.72 -12.33
N SER A 102 8.01 8.85 -12.58
CA SER A 102 8.64 10.12 -12.95
C SER A 102 9.57 10.64 -11.87
N VAL A 103 9.18 10.58 -10.60
CA VAL A 103 10.06 10.96 -9.49
C VAL A 103 11.34 10.13 -9.48
N ALA A 104 11.26 8.82 -9.73
CA ALA A 104 12.45 7.97 -9.80
C ALA A 104 13.34 8.33 -11.01
N LEU A 105 12.75 8.62 -12.17
CA LEU A 105 13.49 9.05 -13.38
C LEU A 105 14.16 10.40 -13.18
N LEU A 106 13.43 11.40 -12.68
CA LEU A 106 13.96 12.74 -12.42
C LEU A 106 15.10 12.74 -11.37
N ARG A 107 15.12 11.73 -10.51
CA ARG A 107 16.22 11.50 -9.56
C ARG A 107 17.37 10.69 -10.16
N GLY A 108 17.41 10.45 -11.47
CA GLY A 108 18.46 9.69 -12.14
C GLY A 108 18.49 8.20 -11.79
N ARG A 109 17.36 7.61 -11.40
CA ARG A 109 17.26 6.20 -10.94
C ARG A 109 16.41 5.34 -11.87
N PRO A 110 16.81 5.12 -13.15
CA PRO A 110 15.99 4.44 -14.14
C PRO A 110 15.66 2.98 -13.75
N ARG A 111 16.58 2.28 -13.07
CA ARG A 111 16.31 0.92 -12.57
C ARG A 111 15.23 0.89 -11.51
N LEU A 112 15.20 1.90 -10.63
CA LEU A 112 14.13 2.06 -9.64
C LEU A 112 12.81 2.39 -10.33
N ALA A 113 12.82 3.22 -11.37
CA ALA A 113 11.62 3.53 -12.15
C ALA A 113 11.03 2.28 -12.82
N ILE A 114 11.88 1.43 -13.42
CA ILE A 114 11.45 0.13 -13.98
C ILE A 114 10.89 -0.78 -12.88
N ALA A 115 11.54 -0.84 -11.73
CA ALA A 115 11.10 -1.63 -10.59
C ALA A 115 9.73 -1.15 -10.05
N ILE A 116 9.53 0.16 -9.94
CA ILE A 116 8.25 0.77 -9.56
C ILE A 116 7.16 0.41 -10.57
N ALA A 117 7.45 0.55 -11.87
CA ALA A 117 6.52 0.16 -12.94
C ALA A 117 6.16 -1.34 -12.87
N ALA A 118 7.16 -2.20 -12.58
CA ALA A 118 6.94 -3.63 -12.41
C ALA A 118 6.02 -3.95 -11.22
N VAL A 119 6.16 -3.24 -10.08
CA VAL A 119 5.25 -3.39 -8.93
C VAL A 119 3.83 -2.95 -9.31
N LEU A 120 3.69 -1.75 -9.88
CA LEU A 120 2.38 -1.17 -10.21
C LEU A 120 1.63 -2.05 -11.23
N LEU A 121 2.31 -2.49 -12.27
CA LEU A 121 1.71 -3.35 -13.29
C LEU A 121 1.50 -4.78 -12.76
N GLY A 122 2.54 -5.39 -12.19
CA GLY A 122 2.53 -6.78 -11.74
C GLY A 122 1.49 -7.04 -10.65
N ALA A 123 1.41 -6.17 -9.64
CA ALA A 123 0.41 -6.33 -8.57
C ALA A 123 -1.02 -6.23 -9.11
N ASN A 124 -1.29 -5.25 -9.97
CA ASN A 124 -2.64 -5.06 -10.51
C ASN A 124 -3.03 -6.15 -11.51
N VAL A 125 -2.13 -6.57 -12.39
CA VAL A 125 -2.35 -7.70 -13.31
C VAL A 125 -2.59 -8.99 -12.51
N THR A 126 -1.75 -9.28 -11.51
CA THR A 126 -1.93 -10.46 -10.64
C THR A 126 -3.30 -10.46 -9.99
N THR A 127 -3.75 -9.32 -9.46
CA THR A 127 -5.08 -9.18 -8.85
C THR A 127 -6.18 -9.51 -9.85
N GLN A 128 -6.11 -9.00 -11.09
CA GLN A 128 -7.13 -9.29 -12.10
C GLN A 128 -7.14 -10.76 -12.54
N LEU A 129 -5.98 -11.42 -12.57
CA LEU A 129 -5.88 -12.85 -12.87
C LEU A 129 -6.39 -13.73 -11.72
N LEU A 130 -6.13 -13.33 -10.47
CA LEU A 130 -6.58 -14.11 -9.30
C LEU A 130 -8.11 -14.05 -9.13
N LYS A 131 -8.78 -12.97 -9.49
CA LYS A 131 -10.24 -12.83 -9.36
C LYS A 131 -11.05 -13.98 -9.95
N PRO A 132 -10.92 -14.31 -11.25
CA PRO A 132 -11.66 -15.43 -11.83
C PRO A 132 -11.15 -16.79 -11.34
N LEU A 133 -9.85 -16.92 -11.05
CA LEU A 133 -9.26 -18.20 -10.59
C LEU A 133 -9.69 -18.58 -9.17
N LEU A 134 -9.91 -17.58 -8.31
CA LEU A 134 -10.26 -17.78 -6.90
C LEU A 134 -11.70 -17.34 -6.59
N ALA A 135 -12.51 -17.12 -7.64
CA ALA A 135 -13.91 -16.79 -7.49
C ALA A 135 -14.65 -17.89 -6.72
N HIS A 136 -15.24 -17.52 -5.60
CA HIS A 136 -16.01 -18.43 -4.76
C HIS A 136 -17.23 -17.70 -4.18
N PRO A 137 -18.44 -18.25 -4.34
CA PRO A 137 -19.63 -17.68 -3.71
C PRO A 137 -19.51 -17.73 -2.19
N ARG A 138 -19.90 -16.64 -1.52
CA ARG A 138 -19.96 -16.59 -0.06
C ARG A 138 -21.40 -16.84 0.41
N ALA A 139 -21.55 -17.59 1.49
CA ALA A 139 -22.84 -17.75 2.12
C ALA A 139 -23.31 -16.43 2.73
N ALA A 140 -24.61 -16.16 2.65
CA ALA A 140 -25.21 -14.92 3.17
C ALA A 140 -25.62 -15.11 4.65
N TRP A 141 -24.63 -15.27 5.56
CA TRP A 141 -24.87 -15.59 6.96
C TRP A 141 -25.64 -14.52 7.74
N VAL A 142 -25.28 -13.25 7.52
CA VAL A 142 -25.77 -12.12 8.33
C VAL A 142 -26.24 -10.93 7.49
N LEU A 143 -26.39 -11.09 6.17
CA LEU A 143 -26.69 -9.98 5.27
C LEU A 143 -28.12 -9.43 5.37
N GLY A 144 -29.03 -10.11 6.08
CA GLY A 144 -30.40 -9.61 6.32
C GLY A 144 -31.18 -9.28 5.03
N GLY A 145 -31.03 -10.09 3.98
CA GLY A 145 -31.68 -9.87 2.68
C GLY A 145 -30.94 -8.94 1.72
N ARG A 146 -29.78 -8.38 2.10
CA ARG A 146 -28.93 -7.62 1.18
C ARG A 146 -28.23 -8.55 0.19
N ALA A 147 -28.03 -8.06 -1.04
CA ALA A 147 -27.32 -8.83 -2.05
C ALA A 147 -25.85 -9.04 -1.63
N PRO A 148 -25.33 -10.27 -1.74
CA PRO A 148 -23.92 -10.51 -1.48
C PRO A 148 -23.03 -9.84 -2.54
N VAL A 149 -21.81 -9.50 -2.16
CA VAL A 149 -20.78 -9.04 -3.10
C VAL A 149 -20.46 -10.17 -4.10
N ALA A 150 -20.10 -9.79 -5.33
CA ALA A 150 -19.82 -10.75 -6.41
C ALA A 150 -18.77 -11.80 -6.00
N ALA A 151 -18.94 -13.05 -6.48
CA ALA A 151 -18.04 -14.16 -6.17
C ALA A 151 -16.57 -13.89 -6.55
N ALA A 152 -16.34 -13.14 -7.63
CA ALA A 152 -15.01 -12.73 -8.10
C ALA A 152 -14.52 -11.40 -7.48
N SER A 153 -14.89 -11.09 -6.23
CA SER A 153 -14.49 -9.85 -5.56
C SER A 153 -13.05 -9.88 -5.05
N TRP A 154 -12.58 -11.04 -4.61
CA TRP A 154 -11.27 -11.22 -3.98
C TRP A 154 -10.14 -11.49 -5.00
N PRO A 155 -8.96 -10.87 -4.82
CA PRO A 155 -8.65 -9.74 -3.97
C PRO A 155 -9.13 -8.40 -4.58
N SER A 156 -9.27 -7.34 -3.76
CA SER A 156 -9.74 -6.04 -4.26
C SER A 156 -8.72 -5.34 -5.16
N GLY A 157 -9.13 -5.01 -6.40
CA GLY A 157 -8.31 -4.25 -7.34
C GLY A 157 -8.04 -2.81 -6.88
N HIS A 158 -9.03 -2.12 -6.31
CA HIS A 158 -8.88 -0.78 -5.77
C HIS A 158 -7.91 -0.74 -4.57
N ALA A 159 -8.00 -1.73 -3.67
CA ALA A 159 -7.06 -1.86 -2.56
C ALA A 159 -5.63 -2.12 -3.05
N THR A 160 -5.46 -3.02 -4.03
CA THR A 160 -4.16 -3.29 -4.67
C THR A 160 -3.59 -2.03 -5.31
N ALA A 161 -4.40 -1.30 -6.08
CA ALA A 161 -3.99 -0.06 -6.74
C ALA A 161 -3.55 0.99 -5.71
N ALA A 162 -4.38 1.27 -4.69
CA ALA A 162 -4.07 2.26 -3.67
C ALA A 162 -2.81 1.91 -2.88
N MET A 163 -2.67 0.66 -2.43
CA MET A 163 -1.51 0.22 -1.65
C MET A 163 -0.24 0.14 -2.51
N SER A 164 -0.32 -0.30 -3.78
CA SER A 164 0.83 -0.30 -4.67
C SER A 164 1.33 1.11 -4.97
N LEU A 165 0.43 2.10 -5.14
CA LEU A 165 0.79 3.52 -5.24
C LEU A 165 1.48 4.01 -3.96
N ALA A 166 0.93 3.70 -2.78
CA ALA A 166 1.50 4.10 -1.50
C ALA A 166 2.93 3.58 -1.35
N LEU A 167 3.14 2.27 -1.54
CA LEU A 167 4.43 1.63 -1.36
C LEU A 167 5.47 2.08 -2.40
N THR A 168 5.07 2.22 -3.67
CA THR A 168 5.97 2.70 -4.74
C THR A 168 6.33 4.16 -4.57
N SER A 169 5.42 4.99 -4.03
CA SER A 169 5.73 6.37 -3.67
C SER A 169 6.78 6.45 -2.55
N VAL A 170 6.73 5.56 -1.55
CA VAL A 170 7.78 5.44 -0.52
C VAL A 170 9.12 5.04 -1.13
N LEU A 171 9.13 4.12 -2.11
CA LEU A 171 10.35 3.74 -2.85
C LEU A 171 10.94 4.93 -3.61
N ALA A 172 10.08 5.68 -4.32
CA ALA A 172 10.49 6.82 -5.13
C ALA A 172 10.99 8.01 -4.31
N ALA A 173 10.46 8.20 -3.10
CA ALA A 173 10.71 9.37 -2.27
C ALA A 173 12.18 9.50 -1.80
N PRO A 174 12.71 10.74 -1.68
CA PRO A 174 13.95 11.01 -0.96
C PRO A 174 13.85 10.55 0.50
N GLY A 175 14.96 10.09 1.08
CA GLY A 175 14.99 9.52 2.44
C GLY A 175 14.28 10.37 3.49
N ARG A 176 14.50 11.68 3.48
CA ARG A 176 13.88 12.65 4.40
C ARG A 176 12.36 12.80 4.26
N LEU A 177 11.82 12.55 3.06
CA LEU A 177 10.37 12.65 2.79
C LEU A 177 9.64 11.33 2.93
N ARG A 178 10.34 10.20 2.98
CA ARG A 178 9.73 8.87 3.12
C ARG A 178 8.75 8.75 4.28
N PRO A 179 9.01 9.32 5.49
CA PRO A 179 8.07 9.23 6.60
C PRO A 179 6.72 9.90 6.30
N VAL A 180 6.76 11.08 5.71
CA VAL A 180 5.54 11.81 5.32
C VAL A 180 4.81 11.07 4.20
N VAL A 181 5.55 10.59 3.18
CA VAL A 181 4.98 9.83 2.07
C VAL A 181 4.37 8.51 2.54
N ALA A 182 4.97 7.83 3.52
CA ALA A 182 4.41 6.61 4.12
C ALA A 182 3.09 6.90 4.85
N ALA A 183 3.03 7.96 5.65
CA ALA A 183 1.82 8.37 6.35
C ALA A 183 0.69 8.76 5.38
N LEU A 184 0.97 9.60 4.40
CA LEU A 184 0.00 10.02 3.38
C LEU A 184 -0.44 8.85 2.49
N GLY A 185 0.48 7.98 2.10
CA GLY A 185 0.19 6.78 1.32
C GLY A 185 -0.71 5.80 2.08
N ALA A 186 -0.44 5.57 3.36
CA ALA A 186 -1.31 4.76 4.21
C ALA A 186 -2.70 5.37 4.35
N ALA A 187 -2.79 6.68 4.62
CA ALA A 187 -4.07 7.39 4.71
C ALA A 187 -4.86 7.32 3.39
N PHE A 188 -4.18 7.47 2.24
CA PHE A 188 -4.81 7.30 0.92
C PHE A 188 -5.35 5.88 0.72
N ALA A 189 -4.55 4.84 1.04
CA ALA A 189 -4.98 3.46 0.91
C ALA A 189 -6.18 3.13 1.82
N VAL A 190 -6.21 3.68 3.03
CA VAL A 190 -7.35 3.57 3.96
C VAL A 190 -8.58 4.28 3.40
N ALA A 191 -8.43 5.53 2.95
CA ALA A 191 -9.54 6.32 2.41
C ALA A 191 -10.21 5.64 1.21
N VAL A 192 -9.41 5.13 0.26
CA VAL A 192 -9.90 4.37 -0.89
C VAL A 192 -10.59 3.09 -0.43
N SER A 193 -10.00 2.35 0.53
CA SER A 193 -10.58 1.10 1.03
C SER A 193 -11.91 1.31 1.73
N TYR A 194 -12.01 2.29 2.62
CA TYR A 194 -13.26 2.60 3.29
C TYR A 194 -14.34 3.08 2.31
N SER A 195 -13.93 3.81 1.27
CA SER A 195 -14.86 4.32 0.26
C SER A 195 -15.57 3.19 -0.49
N PHE A 196 -14.85 2.22 -1.03
CA PHE A 196 -15.49 1.13 -1.76
C PHE A 196 -16.15 0.08 -0.84
N LEU A 197 -15.73 -0.03 0.43
CA LEU A 197 -16.44 -0.82 1.44
C LEU A 197 -17.81 -0.17 1.76
N ALA A 198 -17.85 1.15 1.96
CA ALA A 198 -19.09 1.88 2.16
C ALA A 198 -20.03 1.81 0.93
N LEU A 199 -19.47 1.71 -0.29
CA LEU A 199 -20.25 1.50 -1.51
C LEU A 199 -20.73 0.05 -1.70
N GLY A 200 -20.38 -0.86 -0.80
CA GLY A 200 -20.82 -2.26 -0.88
C GLY A 200 -20.13 -3.08 -1.97
N TRP A 201 -18.98 -2.64 -2.49
CA TRP A 201 -18.32 -3.32 -3.62
C TRP A 201 -17.45 -4.50 -3.22
N HIS A 202 -16.96 -4.53 -1.98
CA HIS A 202 -16.01 -5.52 -1.47
C HIS A 202 -16.25 -5.86 -0.01
N TYR A 203 -15.75 -7.01 0.42
CA TYR A 203 -15.60 -7.34 1.83
C TYR A 203 -14.25 -6.87 2.39
N PRO A 204 -14.11 -6.70 3.72
CA PRO A 204 -12.82 -6.39 4.37
C PRO A 204 -11.68 -7.35 4.00
N SER A 205 -11.94 -8.65 3.90
CA SER A 205 -10.95 -9.63 3.48
C SER A 205 -10.40 -9.38 2.07
N ASP A 206 -11.22 -8.81 1.16
CA ASP A 206 -10.79 -8.43 -0.18
C ASP A 206 -9.75 -7.29 -0.11
N VAL A 207 -9.91 -6.37 0.87
CA VAL A 207 -8.95 -5.29 1.14
C VAL A 207 -7.61 -5.88 1.60
N PHE A 208 -7.65 -6.76 2.60
CA PHE A 208 -6.43 -7.42 3.09
C PHE A 208 -5.72 -8.19 1.98
N GLY A 209 -6.47 -8.92 1.14
CA GLY A 209 -5.92 -9.58 -0.04
C GLY A 209 -5.22 -8.61 -0.99
N GLY A 210 -5.86 -7.48 -1.32
CA GLY A 210 -5.28 -6.45 -2.18
C GLY A 210 -4.00 -5.82 -1.61
N PHE A 211 -3.99 -5.52 -0.31
CA PHE A 211 -2.81 -4.99 0.38
C PHE A 211 -1.65 -5.99 0.39
N LEU A 212 -1.94 -7.27 0.62
CA LEU A 212 -0.94 -8.34 0.59
C LEU A 212 -0.35 -8.56 -0.81
N VAL A 213 -1.16 -8.51 -1.87
CA VAL A 213 -0.64 -8.57 -3.25
C VAL A 213 0.33 -7.44 -3.51
N ALA A 214 -0.05 -6.19 -3.20
CA ALA A 214 0.81 -5.02 -3.40
C ALA A 214 2.11 -5.09 -2.58
N ALA A 215 2.03 -5.49 -1.31
CA ALA A 215 3.18 -5.62 -0.43
C ALA A 215 4.13 -6.75 -0.90
N THR A 216 3.59 -7.90 -1.27
CA THR A 216 4.36 -9.05 -1.76
C THR A 216 5.14 -8.68 -3.03
N TRP A 217 4.50 -8.04 -4.00
CA TRP A 217 5.17 -7.55 -5.20
C TRP A 217 6.27 -6.54 -4.87
N THR A 218 5.97 -5.58 -3.98
CA THR A 218 6.94 -4.56 -3.57
C THR A 218 8.17 -5.19 -2.94
N VAL A 219 7.99 -6.10 -2.00
CA VAL A 219 9.11 -6.76 -1.30
C VAL A 219 9.88 -7.68 -2.23
N ALA A 220 9.21 -8.41 -3.14
CA ALA A 220 9.87 -9.26 -4.14
C ALA A 220 10.75 -8.45 -5.10
N VAL A 221 10.25 -7.30 -5.57
CA VAL A 221 11.02 -6.41 -6.44
C VAL A 221 12.20 -5.78 -5.69
N VAL A 222 12.02 -5.35 -4.44
CA VAL A 222 13.14 -4.88 -3.58
C VAL A 222 14.18 -5.98 -3.39
N ALA A 223 13.78 -7.22 -3.12
CA ALA A 223 14.67 -8.37 -3.03
C ALA A 223 15.48 -8.60 -4.31
N THR A 224 14.84 -8.43 -5.46
CA THR A 224 15.48 -8.57 -6.78
C THR A 224 16.53 -7.48 -7.01
N LEU A 225 16.20 -6.23 -6.69
CA LEU A 225 17.13 -5.10 -6.79
C LEU A 225 18.35 -5.30 -5.88
N LEU A 226 18.13 -5.66 -4.62
CA LEU A 226 19.21 -5.92 -3.66
C LEU A 226 20.09 -7.10 -4.10
N GLY A 227 19.48 -8.18 -4.58
CA GLY A 227 20.23 -9.34 -5.08
C GLY A 227 21.07 -9.03 -6.34
N ALA A 228 20.59 -8.13 -7.20
CA ALA A 228 21.37 -7.64 -8.33
C ALA A 228 22.56 -6.78 -7.87
N GLU A 229 22.36 -5.96 -6.85
CA GLU A 229 23.41 -5.14 -6.23
C GLU A 229 24.47 -6.01 -5.54
N GLU A 230 24.07 -7.01 -4.75
CA GLU A 230 24.99 -7.98 -4.14
C GLU A 230 25.89 -8.66 -5.17
N ARG A 231 25.32 -9.11 -6.28
CA ARG A 231 26.09 -9.74 -7.36
C ARG A 231 27.13 -8.79 -7.97
N ARG A 232 26.77 -7.52 -8.18
CA ARG A 232 27.68 -6.50 -8.71
C ARG A 232 28.82 -6.19 -7.78
N VAL A 233 28.55 -6.04 -6.47
CA VAL A 233 29.59 -5.78 -5.47
C VAL A 233 30.57 -6.94 -5.40
N ARG A 234 30.09 -8.19 -5.43
CA ARG A 234 30.94 -9.38 -5.45
C ARG A 234 31.83 -9.49 -6.70
N SER A 235 31.35 -8.98 -7.84
CA SER A 235 32.10 -9.03 -9.12
C SER A 235 32.98 -7.81 -9.34
N ALA A 236 32.96 -6.81 -8.45
CA ALA A 236 33.79 -5.61 -8.57
C ALA A 236 35.22 -5.87 -8.13
N PRO A 237 36.25 -5.50 -8.94
CA PRO A 237 37.67 -5.74 -8.60
C PRO A 237 38.14 -4.94 -7.38
N HIS A 238 37.51 -3.82 -7.07
CA HIS A 238 37.87 -2.95 -5.95
C HIS A 238 36.63 -2.54 -5.17
N PRO A 239 36.63 -2.64 -3.81
CA PRO A 239 35.51 -2.13 -3.00
C PRO A 239 35.42 -0.60 -3.11
N ARG A 240 34.33 -0.10 -3.66
CA ARG A 240 34.06 1.34 -3.67
C ARG A 240 33.60 1.78 -2.28
N SER A 241 34.26 2.81 -1.74
CA SER A 241 33.80 3.46 -0.52
C SER A 241 32.47 4.19 -0.80
N VAL A 242 31.37 3.66 -0.31
CA VAL A 242 30.07 4.33 -0.38
C VAL A 242 29.97 5.28 0.82
N THR A 243 29.93 6.58 0.55
CA THR A 243 29.66 7.57 1.61
C THR A 243 28.25 7.33 2.16
N PRO A 244 28.07 7.07 3.46
CA PRO A 244 26.77 6.86 4.03
C PRO A 244 25.92 8.13 3.87
N ALA A 245 24.75 8.02 3.22
CA ALA A 245 23.78 9.11 3.20
C ALA A 245 23.33 9.42 4.64
N ALA A 246 23.07 10.70 4.94
CA ALA A 246 22.60 11.13 6.26
C ALA A 246 21.33 10.34 6.64
N ARG A 247 21.41 9.64 7.78
CA ARG A 247 20.29 8.80 8.27
C ARG A 247 19.27 9.68 8.96
N VAL A 248 18.01 9.53 8.58
CA VAL A 248 16.87 10.11 9.34
C VAL A 248 16.82 9.42 10.71
N SER A 249 16.68 10.15 11.81
CA SER A 249 16.55 9.55 13.15
C SER A 249 15.30 8.65 13.25
N LEU A 250 15.26 7.73 14.21
CA LEU A 250 14.07 6.89 14.42
C LEU A 250 12.85 7.75 14.80
N ARG A 251 13.09 8.76 15.63
CA ARG A 251 12.06 9.71 16.07
C ARG A 251 11.46 10.45 14.87
N ASP A 252 12.30 11.03 14.01
CA ASP A 252 11.84 11.76 12.82
C ASP A 252 11.16 10.83 11.80
N ALA A 253 11.59 9.57 11.73
CA ALA A 253 10.96 8.57 10.87
C ALA A 253 9.56 8.17 11.36
N LEU A 254 9.33 8.09 12.67
CA LEU A 254 8.05 7.69 13.25
C LEU A 254 7.11 8.87 13.53
N ALA A 255 7.60 10.11 13.55
CA ALA A 255 6.79 11.29 13.84
C ALA A 255 5.61 11.47 12.87
N PRO A 256 5.76 11.44 11.52
CA PRO A 256 4.61 11.59 10.62
C PRO A 256 3.60 10.43 10.69
N PRO A 257 3.99 9.13 10.69
CA PRO A 257 3.05 8.04 10.95
C PRO A 257 2.33 8.15 12.29
N GLY A 258 3.06 8.50 13.35
CA GLY A 258 2.48 8.76 14.68
C GLY A 258 1.48 9.92 14.68
N ALA A 259 1.82 11.02 14.02
CA ALA A 259 0.91 12.16 13.85
C ALA A 259 -0.36 11.78 13.08
N ALA A 260 -0.26 10.91 12.06
CA ALA A 260 -1.43 10.42 11.34
C ALA A 260 -2.36 9.60 12.25
N VAL A 261 -1.81 8.73 13.11
CA VAL A 261 -2.59 7.97 14.11
C VAL A 261 -3.25 8.92 15.10
N LEU A 262 -2.48 9.85 15.68
CA LEU A 262 -3.01 10.82 16.64
C LEU A 262 -4.11 11.69 16.00
N GLY A 263 -3.93 12.12 14.76
CA GLY A 263 -4.95 12.87 14.03
C GLY A 263 -6.23 12.06 13.80
N ALA A 264 -6.10 10.78 13.43
CA ALA A 264 -7.25 9.89 13.27
C ALA A 264 -7.99 9.66 14.59
N VAL A 265 -7.26 9.43 15.70
CA VAL A 265 -7.83 9.29 17.04
C VAL A 265 -8.51 10.59 17.47
N ALA A 266 -7.85 11.75 17.30
CA ALA A 266 -8.42 13.05 17.65
C ALA A 266 -9.71 13.33 16.86
N LEU A 267 -9.76 13.00 15.56
CA LEU A 267 -10.96 13.13 14.75
C LEU A 267 -12.08 12.21 15.27
N ALA A 268 -11.77 10.94 15.56
CA ALA A 268 -12.74 10.00 16.11
C ALA A 268 -13.29 10.49 17.46
N CYS A 269 -12.42 10.99 18.35
CA CYS A 269 -12.82 11.60 19.63
C CYS A 269 -13.68 12.84 19.41
N ALA A 270 -13.33 13.73 18.48
CA ALA A 270 -14.12 14.92 18.18
C ALA A 270 -15.53 14.58 17.70
N VAL A 271 -15.66 13.57 16.82
CA VAL A 271 -16.96 13.08 16.37
C VAL A 271 -17.75 12.45 17.53
N ALA A 272 -17.10 11.67 18.38
CA ALA A 272 -17.74 11.05 19.55
C ALA A 272 -18.21 12.10 20.57
N VAL A 273 -17.48 13.18 20.76
CA VAL A 273 -17.90 14.30 21.62
C VAL A 273 -19.02 15.11 21.00
N ALA A 274 -18.96 15.35 19.68
CA ALA A 274 -19.99 16.13 18.98
C ALA A 274 -21.33 15.37 18.86
N ARG A 275 -21.31 14.03 18.77
CA ARG A 275 -22.47 13.17 18.59
C ARG A 275 -22.43 11.91 19.45
N PRO A 276 -22.37 12.06 20.78
CA PRO A 276 -22.06 10.93 21.68
C PRO A 276 -23.09 9.81 21.59
N HIS A 277 -24.36 10.14 21.52
CA HIS A 277 -25.44 9.15 21.45
C HIS A 277 -25.44 8.38 20.13
N GLU A 278 -25.29 9.07 19.02
CA GLU A 278 -25.24 8.44 17.68
C GLU A 278 -24.03 7.51 17.55
N VAL A 279 -22.84 7.98 17.95
CA VAL A 279 -21.61 7.19 17.90
C VAL A 279 -21.67 5.98 18.81
N PHE A 280 -22.20 6.13 20.03
CA PHE A 280 -22.36 5.03 20.96
C PHE A 280 -23.31 3.95 20.44
N LEU A 281 -24.49 4.35 19.96
CA LEU A 281 -25.46 3.42 19.40
C LEU A 281 -24.92 2.70 18.16
N TYR A 282 -24.25 3.46 17.28
CA TYR A 282 -23.64 2.90 16.08
C TYR A 282 -22.54 1.89 16.43
N ALA A 283 -21.63 2.24 17.35
CA ALA A 283 -20.55 1.37 17.75
C ALA A 283 -21.06 0.07 18.41
N ARG A 284 -22.11 0.15 19.21
CA ARG A 284 -22.76 -1.05 19.81
C ARG A 284 -23.48 -1.91 18.78
N ALA A 285 -24.11 -1.28 17.79
CA ALA A 285 -24.80 -2.01 16.70
C ALA A 285 -23.81 -2.68 15.74
N HIS A 286 -22.59 -2.12 15.63
CA HIS A 286 -21.58 -2.53 14.64
C HIS A 286 -20.19 -2.73 15.30
N GLU A 287 -20.08 -3.51 16.38
CA GLU A 287 -18.80 -3.74 17.07
C GLU A 287 -17.73 -4.30 16.14
N ALA A 288 -18.10 -5.24 15.26
CA ALA A 288 -17.20 -5.81 14.26
C ALA A 288 -16.64 -4.75 13.29
N PHE A 289 -17.45 -3.75 12.92
CA PHE A 289 -17.01 -2.63 12.07
C PHE A 289 -15.84 -1.86 12.69
N VAL A 290 -15.91 -1.53 13.97
CA VAL A 290 -14.84 -0.79 14.66
C VAL A 290 -13.54 -1.58 14.60
N VAL A 291 -13.59 -2.88 14.88
CA VAL A 291 -12.42 -3.78 14.82
C VAL A 291 -11.88 -3.89 13.39
N GLY A 292 -12.76 -4.15 12.43
CA GLY A 292 -12.38 -4.33 11.03
C GLY A 292 -11.79 -3.07 10.39
N ALA A 293 -12.40 -1.92 10.64
CA ALA A 293 -11.88 -0.62 10.18
C ALA A 293 -10.51 -0.35 10.80
N THR A 294 -10.36 -0.53 12.11
CA THR A 294 -9.07 -0.37 12.79
C THR A 294 -8.00 -1.32 12.20
N ALA A 295 -8.34 -2.57 11.93
CA ALA A 295 -7.40 -3.55 11.37
C ALA A 295 -6.94 -3.17 9.96
N ILE A 296 -7.83 -2.67 9.09
CA ILE A 296 -7.47 -2.15 7.76
C ILE A 296 -6.51 -0.97 7.89
N GLY A 297 -6.82 0.00 8.76
CA GLY A 297 -5.97 1.16 9.00
C GLY A 297 -4.60 0.78 9.55
N ALA A 298 -4.56 -0.10 10.54
CA ALA A 298 -3.33 -0.61 11.13
C ALA A 298 -2.45 -1.34 10.12
N MET A 299 -3.04 -2.19 9.26
CA MET A 299 -2.32 -2.91 8.22
C MET A 299 -1.73 -1.96 7.18
N ALA A 300 -2.51 -0.99 6.69
CA ALA A 300 -2.03 0.00 5.72
C ALA A 300 -0.82 0.78 6.28
N LEU A 301 -0.94 1.24 7.52
CA LEU A 301 0.12 1.98 8.20
C LEU A 301 1.35 1.11 8.46
N ALA A 302 1.15 -0.14 8.90
CA ALA A 302 2.24 -1.08 9.17
C ALA A 302 3.03 -1.41 7.90
N LEU A 303 2.36 -1.64 6.76
CA LEU A 303 3.01 -1.93 5.49
C LEU A 303 3.82 -0.73 4.97
N ALA A 304 3.23 0.47 4.96
CA ALA A 304 3.91 1.68 4.48
C ALA A 304 5.08 2.09 5.40
N THR A 305 4.86 2.07 6.73
CA THR A 305 5.89 2.40 7.71
C THR A 305 6.97 1.32 7.78
N GLY A 306 6.61 0.05 7.70
CA GLY A 306 7.54 -1.07 7.66
C GLY A 306 8.50 -0.97 6.47
N LEU A 307 7.98 -0.70 5.26
CA LEU A 307 8.81 -0.45 4.08
C LEU A 307 9.72 0.77 4.29
N MET A 308 9.17 1.88 4.76
CA MET A 308 9.95 3.10 5.05
C MET A 308 11.09 2.82 6.03
N LEU A 309 10.82 2.10 7.13
CA LEU A 309 11.85 1.73 8.12
C LEU A 309 12.88 0.76 7.54
N ALA A 310 12.46 -0.20 6.72
CA ALA A 310 13.36 -1.09 6.01
C ALA A 310 14.31 -0.33 5.08
N LEU A 311 13.89 0.76 4.47
CA LEU A 311 14.69 1.61 3.60
C LEU A 311 15.49 2.71 4.33
N ARG A 312 15.27 2.90 5.63
CA ARG A 312 15.93 3.95 6.43
C ARG A 312 17.40 3.65 6.73
N ARG A 313 17.76 2.40 6.83
CA ARG A 313 19.08 1.95 7.31
C ARG A 313 20.13 1.99 6.23
#